data_e6091f233dd2328cea0a714e78c0e586
#
_entry.id   e6091f233dd2328cea0a714e78c0e586
#
_cell.length_a   1.000
_cell.length_b   1.000
_cell.length_c   1.000
_cell.angle_alpha   90.00
_cell.angle_beta   90.00
_cell.angle_gamma   90.00
#
_symmetry.space_group_name_H-M   'P 1'
#
loop_
_entity.id
_entity.type
_entity.pdbx_description
1 polymer ?
#
loop_
_entity_poly.entity_id
_entity_poly.type
_entity_poly.pdbx_seq_one_letter_code
_entity_poly.pdbx_strand_id
1 'polypeptide(L)'
;MYTIVGVASGKCVQIAGLSLANSARAELTTCASSTSQQFRFPLVSGSYFNVVNVASGKCLDVQSKSTANGAAVIQYACNGGTNQQWSVTTNSNGSVRLTARNSGKVMEANQGGTANGTYIVQWASSGTTYQQFNLTVAGTGGGAGSGGSGGTGGSTASASSTANSGGASSVGGASSSGGTSSSGGSIAAGGSTGGTTSSGGMAGAGGTSVTLPAPADVLASMTKVTAYEIQLGPEDPSWVNKWTEGAFYIGVMAAYLASNDSTYLTDATTWATKNNWTLLGSPTRSADNQCPGQVYEDIYLTNPVASNASMYASTKASIDLVKASPKPGIVMNVDDWWWCDALFMAPGAVARLGQIAGDASYFSFLDTEWSATQAGLFDSKTGLFWRDSSYVNGTVYWSRGNGWVMAGIVRVLQYLPATDASYGAYINLLKSMAAAVKPWQQSDGTWHSDLTHPQTYPNPEVSGTGLISYAITYGINHGLLDQTTYLPVVVAAWQGLMSCVDAQGRVGYIQATGSAPAAAAATETHDYGVGAWLLAASEMYNMVK
;
A
#
# COMPACT_ATOMS: atom_id res chain seq x y z
N MET A 1 -0.40 -9.72 3.54
CA MET A 1 -1.04 -10.81 4.31
C MET A 1 -0.05 -11.95 4.48
N TYR A 2 -0.11 -12.66 5.60
CA TYR A 2 0.86 -13.72 5.92
C TYR A 2 0.13 -14.95 6.40
N THR A 3 0.66 -16.13 6.11
CA THR A 3 0.39 -17.36 6.85
C THR A 3 1.43 -17.51 7.96
N ILE A 4 1.00 -17.95 9.12
CA ILE A 4 1.86 -18.22 10.29
C ILE A 4 2.07 -19.73 10.33
N VAL A 5 3.27 -20.21 9.99
CA VAL A 5 3.58 -21.64 9.86
C VAL A 5 4.49 -22.08 11.00
N GLY A 6 4.06 -23.02 11.81
CA GLY A 6 4.87 -23.57 12.91
C GLY A 6 6.12 -24.30 12.40
N VAL A 7 7.31 -23.92 12.88
CA VAL A 7 8.59 -24.53 12.45
C VAL A 7 8.63 -26.03 12.79
N ALA A 8 8.17 -26.44 13.98
CA ALA A 8 8.15 -27.84 14.40
C ALA A 8 7.17 -28.70 13.63
N SER A 9 6.07 -28.11 13.14
CA SER A 9 4.93 -28.86 12.57
C SER A 9 4.82 -28.78 11.05
N GLY A 10 5.36 -27.71 10.45
CA GLY A 10 5.09 -27.36 9.05
C GLY A 10 3.61 -27.01 8.78
N LYS A 11 2.81 -26.77 9.82
CA LYS A 11 1.37 -26.50 9.72
C LYS A 11 1.06 -25.02 9.96
N CYS A 12 -0.04 -24.57 9.37
CA CYS A 12 -0.51 -23.21 9.47
C CYS A 12 -1.38 -22.99 10.71
N VAL A 13 -1.23 -21.84 11.34
CA VAL A 13 -2.17 -21.35 12.33
C VAL A 13 -3.49 -21.00 11.64
N GLN A 14 -4.59 -21.46 12.18
CA GLN A 14 -5.95 -21.24 11.71
C GLN A 14 -6.86 -20.90 12.89
N ILE A 15 -8.00 -20.28 12.61
CA ILE A 15 -9.07 -20.20 13.59
C ILE A 15 -9.90 -21.49 13.53
N ALA A 16 -10.04 -22.17 14.67
CA ALA A 16 -10.71 -23.46 14.80
C ALA A 16 -12.13 -23.44 14.24
N GLY A 17 -12.45 -24.46 13.47
CA GLY A 17 -13.75 -24.61 12.84
C GLY A 17 -14.11 -23.53 11.83
N LEU A 18 -13.14 -22.77 11.31
CA LEU A 18 -13.35 -21.61 10.42
C LEU A 18 -14.29 -20.56 11.01
N SER A 19 -14.37 -20.50 12.33
CA SER A 19 -15.32 -19.67 13.07
C SER A 19 -15.03 -18.17 12.85
N LEU A 20 -16.10 -17.38 12.69
CA LEU A 20 -16.04 -15.92 12.69
C LEU A 20 -16.40 -15.32 14.06
N ALA A 21 -16.74 -16.17 15.06
CA ALA A 21 -17.20 -15.72 16.37
C ALA A 21 -16.04 -15.29 17.27
N ASN A 22 -16.30 -14.40 18.24
CA ASN A 22 -15.39 -14.13 19.34
C ASN A 22 -15.12 -15.42 20.15
N SER A 23 -13.95 -15.48 20.77
CA SER A 23 -13.48 -16.58 21.62
C SER A 23 -13.20 -17.90 20.90
N ALA A 24 -13.27 -17.94 19.56
CA ALA A 24 -12.81 -19.12 18.82
C ALA A 24 -11.28 -19.23 18.95
N ARG A 25 -10.78 -20.44 19.19
CA ARG A 25 -9.36 -20.71 19.43
C ARG A 25 -8.55 -20.69 18.14
N ALA A 26 -7.30 -20.30 18.25
CA ALA A 26 -6.32 -20.58 17.21
C ALA A 26 -5.76 -22.00 17.37
N GLU A 27 -5.51 -22.68 16.25
CA GLU A 27 -5.01 -24.06 16.20
C GLU A 27 -4.08 -24.26 15.00
N LEU A 28 -3.28 -25.31 15.02
CA LEU A 28 -2.50 -25.78 13.86
C LEU A 28 -3.39 -26.64 12.95
N THR A 29 -3.28 -26.44 11.64
CA THR A 29 -3.91 -27.30 10.64
C THR A 29 -3.05 -27.39 9.38
N THR A 30 -3.33 -28.36 8.51
CA THR A 30 -2.68 -28.44 7.21
C THR A 30 -2.84 -27.13 6.46
N CYS A 31 -1.74 -26.58 5.91
CA CYS A 31 -1.76 -25.33 5.18
C CYS A 31 -2.65 -25.44 3.93
N ALA A 32 -3.52 -24.47 3.75
CA ALA A 32 -4.39 -24.31 2.59
C ALA A 32 -4.46 -22.80 2.24
N SER A 33 -4.85 -22.49 1.02
CA SER A 33 -5.04 -21.09 0.59
C SER A 33 -6.35 -20.49 1.12
N SER A 34 -6.58 -20.62 2.44
CA SER A 34 -7.81 -20.17 3.09
C SER A 34 -7.59 -18.85 3.82
N THR A 35 -8.53 -17.92 3.72
CA THR A 35 -8.51 -16.64 4.44
C THR A 35 -8.52 -16.82 5.97
N SER A 36 -9.00 -17.96 6.47
CA SER A 36 -8.95 -18.31 7.91
C SER A 36 -7.53 -18.62 8.42
N GLN A 37 -6.56 -18.89 7.51
CA GLN A 37 -5.15 -19.11 7.79
C GLN A 37 -4.28 -17.90 7.46
N GLN A 38 -4.91 -16.81 7.02
CA GLN A 38 -4.21 -15.59 6.64
C GLN A 38 -4.39 -14.53 7.70
N PHE A 39 -3.30 -13.79 7.96
CA PHE A 39 -3.25 -12.76 8.99
C PHE A 39 -2.62 -11.48 8.46
N ARG A 40 -3.11 -10.33 8.94
CA ARG A 40 -2.48 -9.03 8.77
C ARG A 40 -1.81 -8.64 10.08
N PHE A 41 -0.77 -7.84 9.96
CA PHE A 41 0.02 -7.36 11.10
C PHE A 41 0.01 -5.82 11.13
N PRO A 42 -1.15 -5.15 11.33
CA PRO A 42 -1.18 -3.71 11.47
C PRO A 42 -0.39 -3.29 12.71
N LEU A 43 0.53 -2.34 12.52
CA LEU A 43 1.31 -1.73 13.60
C LEU A 43 0.38 -0.95 14.52
N VAL A 44 0.53 -1.16 15.84
CA VAL A 44 -0.28 -0.47 16.86
C VAL A 44 0.53 0.63 17.53
N SER A 45 1.70 0.28 18.09
CA SER A 45 2.60 1.26 18.73
C SER A 45 3.98 0.66 18.93
N GLY A 46 5.03 1.40 18.65
CA GLY A 46 6.42 0.93 18.78
C GLY A 46 6.65 -0.32 17.91
N SER A 47 7.09 -1.41 18.52
CA SER A 47 7.31 -2.71 17.86
C SER A 47 6.12 -3.68 17.98
N TYR A 48 4.93 -3.21 18.37
CA TYR A 48 3.77 -4.06 18.61
C TYR A 48 2.75 -3.97 17.48
N PHE A 49 2.26 -5.13 17.05
CA PHE A 49 1.28 -5.32 16.00
C PHE A 49 0.03 -5.98 16.56
N ASN A 50 -1.13 -5.67 16.01
CA ASN A 50 -2.25 -6.60 16.06
C ASN A 50 -2.00 -7.72 15.05
N VAL A 51 -2.41 -8.95 15.38
CA VAL A 51 -2.40 -10.07 14.44
C VAL A 51 -3.86 -10.34 14.08
N VAL A 52 -4.29 -9.81 12.92
CA VAL A 52 -5.70 -9.78 12.50
C VAL A 52 -5.98 -10.90 11.51
N ASN A 53 -6.91 -11.80 11.85
CA ASN A 53 -7.34 -12.85 10.94
C ASN A 53 -8.12 -12.26 9.75
N VAL A 54 -7.80 -12.66 8.54
CA VAL A 54 -8.38 -12.09 7.31
C VAL A 54 -9.85 -12.46 7.14
N ALA A 55 -10.24 -13.69 7.48
CA ALA A 55 -11.63 -14.16 7.33
C ALA A 55 -12.61 -13.45 8.28
N SER A 56 -12.19 -13.22 9.53
CA SER A 56 -13.07 -12.69 10.57
C SER A 56 -12.87 -11.20 10.85
N GLY A 57 -11.77 -10.61 10.42
CA GLY A 57 -11.37 -9.25 10.80
C GLY A 57 -11.04 -9.08 12.29
N LYS A 58 -10.88 -10.19 13.06
CA LYS A 58 -10.64 -10.17 14.50
C LYS A 58 -9.17 -10.35 14.83
N CYS A 59 -8.78 -9.81 16.00
CA CYS A 59 -7.42 -9.89 16.52
C CYS A 59 -7.16 -11.24 17.24
N LEU A 60 -5.97 -11.81 17.08
CA LEU A 60 -5.48 -12.84 18.00
C LEU A 60 -5.31 -12.23 19.38
N ASP A 61 -5.88 -12.88 20.37
CA ASP A 61 -6.10 -12.39 21.73
C ASP A 61 -5.64 -13.45 22.74
N VAL A 62 -4.83 -13.06 23.71
CA VAL A 62 -4.59 -13.90 24.87
C VAL A 62 -5.84 -13.84 25.76
N GLN A 63 -6.54 -14.95 25.81
CA GLN A 63 -7.84 -15.06 26.47
C GLN A 63 -7.83 -14.48 27.90
N SER A 64 -8.83 -13.64 28.20
CA SER A 64 -9.02 -13.01 29.50
C SER A 64 -7.84 -12.17 29.99
N LYS A 65 -6.99 -11.68 29.09
CA LYS A 65 -5.73 -10.94 29.41
C LYS A 65 -4.81 -11.72 30.36
N SER A 66 -4.89 -13.06 30.34
CA SER A 66 -4.12 -13.93 31.20
C SER A 66 -2.62 -13.72 31.02
N THR A 67 -1.86 -13.82 32.13
CA THR A 67 -0.40 -13.83 32.10
C THR A 67 0.15 -15.22 32.43
N ALA A 68 -0.69 -16.24 32.58
CA ALA A 68 -0.30 -17.61 32.91
C ALA A 68 0.25 -18.36 31.67
N ASN A 69 1.14 -19.33 31.91
CA ASN A 69 1.50 -20.31 30.90
C ASN A 69 0.28 -21.16 30.52
N GLY A 70 0.16 -21.54 29.25
CA GLY A 70 -0.95 -22.34 28.74
C GLY A 70 -2.24 -21.55 28.48
N ALA A 71 -2.24 -20.23 28.69
CA ALA A 71 -3.41 -19.42 28.35
C ALA A 71 -3.68 -19.49 26.84
N ALA A 72 -4.95 -19.70 26.48
CA ALA A 72 -5.36 -19.88 25.10
C ALA A 72 -5.14 -18.60 24.27
N VAL A 73 -4.69 -18.78 23.05
CA VAL A 73 -4.78 -17.76 22.01
C VAL A 73 -6.09 -17.97 21.24
N ILE A 74 -6.94 -16.97 21.27
CA ILE A 74 -8.25 -16.95 20.64
C ILE A 74 -8.32 -15.81 19.62
N GLN A 75 -9.38 -15.74 18.83
CA GLN A 75 -9.72 -14.49 18.15
C GLN A 75 -10.78 -13.72 18.95
N TYR A 76 -10.68 -12.41 18.96
CA TYR A 76 -11.66 -11.52 19.57
C TYR A 76 -11.76 -10.20 18.82
N ALA A 77 -12.90 -9.50 18.90
CA ALA A 77 -13.02 -8.17 18.33
C ALA A 77 -11.84 -7.29 18.75
N CYS A 78 -11.19 -6.63 17.80
CA CYS A 78 -10.03 -5.76 18.09
C CYS A 78 -10.50 -4.59 18.97
N ASN A 79 -9.92 -4.46 20.16
CA ASN A 79 -10.34 -3.49 21.18
C ASN A 79 -9.19 -2.67 21.77
N GLY A 80 -7.99 -2.78 21.16
CA GLY A 80 -6.79 -2.04 21.59
C GLY A 80 -6.13 -2.57 22.88
N GLY A 81 -6.63 -3.69 23.45
CA GLY A 81 -6.04 -4.30 24.63
C GLY A 81 -4.62 -4.83 24.39
N THR A 82 -3.75 -4.70 25.40
CA THR A 82 -2.35 -5.19 25.28
C THR A 82 -2.24 -6.70 25.06
N ASN A 83 -3.28 -7.48 25.41
CA ASN A 83 -3.39 -8.92 25.15
C ASN A 83 -3.70 -9.26 23.69
N GLN A 84 -3.95 -8.26 22.84
CA GLN A 84 -4.11 -8.38 21.39
C GLN A 84 -2.91 -7.83 20.62
N GLN A 85 -1.89 -7.38 21.34
CA GLN A 85 -0.70 -6.74 20.76
C GLN A 85 0.50 -7.67 20.90
N TRP A 86 1.19 -7.90 19.80
CA TRP A 86 2.28 -8.86 19.67
C TRP A 86 3.52 -8.19 19.09
N SER A 87 4.68 -8.42 19.68
CA SER A 87 5.94 -8.11 19.01
C SER A 87 6.45 -9.34 18.24
N VAL A 88 7.10 -9.08 17.10
CA VAL A 88 7.68 -10.08 16.23
C VAL A 88 9.20 -9.96 16.33
N THR A 89 9.87 -11.03 16.76
CA THR A 89 11.33 -11.07 16.90
C THR A 89 11.89 -12.18 16.02
N THR A 90 12.81 -11.84 15.12
CA THR A 90 13.48 -12.82 14.24
C THR A 90 14.55 -13.59 15.01
N ASN A 91 14.55 -14.91 14.85
CA ASN A 91 15.58 -15.81 15.37
C ASN A 91 16.74 -15.94 14.38
N SER A 92 17.88 -16.48 14.84
CA SER A 92 19.08 -16.68 14.00
C SER A 92 18.87 -17.60 12.79
N ASN A 93 17.82 -18.44 12.81
CA ASN A 93 17.47 -19.35 11.72
C ASN A 93 16.44 -18.74 10.73
N GLY A 94 16.13 -17.44 10.84
CA GLY A 94 15.17 -16.74 10.00
C GLY A 94 13.69 -16.91 10.40
N SER A 95 13.37 -17.82 11.32
CA SER A 95 12.03 -17.92 11.89
C SER A 95 11.72 -16.77 12.86
N VAL A 96 10.46 -16.59 13.25
CA VAL A 96 10.06 -15.55 14.19
C VAL A 96 9.43 -16.12 15.46
N ARG A 97 9.49 -15.33 16.54
CA ARG A 97 8.69 -15.50 17.76
C ARG A 97 7.70 -14.35 17.85
N LEU A 98 6.45 -14.68 18.20
CA LEU A 98 5.42 -13.70 18.48
C LEU A 98 5.24 -13.60 20.01
N THR A 99 5.52 -12.44 20.57
CA THR A 99 5.49 -12.21 22.03
C THR A 99 4.32 -11.31 22.38
N ALA A 100 3.43 -11.77 23.26
CA ALA A 100 2.27 -11.01 23.72
C ALA A 100 2.68 -9.86 24.64
N ARG A 101 2.22 -8.64 24.37
CA ARG A 101 2.60 -7.43 25.11
C ARG A 101 2.16 -7.46 26.57
N ASN A 102 0.99 -8.03 26.87
CA ASN A 102 0.45 -8.04 28.22
C ASN A 102 1.22 -8.96 29.20
N SER A 103 1.87 -10.02 28.67
CA SER A 103 2.47 -11.08 29.50
C SER A 103 3.97 -11.25 29.32
N GLY A 104 4.53 -10.73 28.21
CA GLY A 104 5.90 -11.02 27.79
C GLY A 104 6.13 -12.48 27.37
N LYS A 105 5.05 -13.29 27.24
CA LYS A 105 5.12 -14.70 26.84
C LYS A 105 4.99 -14.86 25.34
N VAL A 106 5.57 -15.94 24.81
CA VAL A 106 5.58 -16.23 23.38
C VAL A 106 4.44 -17.15 22.97
N MET A 107 3.98 -16.99 21.73
CA MET A 107 3.06 -17.92 21.08
C MET A 107 3.70 -19.31 20.98
N GLU A 108 2.92 -20.36 21.25
CA GLU A 108 3.38 -21.72 21.29
C GLU A 108 2.31 -22.69 20.76
N ALA A 109 2.73 -23.70 19.99
CA ALA A 109 1.93 -24.88 19.76
C ALA A 109 1.84 -25.68 21.06
N ASN A 110 0.65 -25.81 21.63
CA ASN A 110 0.44 -26.37 22.98
C ASN A 110 1.18 -27.68 23.20
N GLN A 111 2.05 -27.71 24.22
CA GLN A 111 2.88 -28.86 24.61
C GLN A 111 3.76 -29.41 23.46
N GLY A 112 4.14 -28.56 22.50
CA GLY A 112 4.94 -28.96 21.35
C GLY A 112 4.19 -29.83 20.34
N GLY A 113 2.86 -29.87 20.39
CA GLY A 113 2.03 -30.65 19.47
C GLY A 113 2.24 -30.24 18.01
N THR A 114 2.23 -31.24 17.10
CA THR A 114 2.42 -31.04 15.64
C THR A 114 1.22 -31.51 14.81
N ALA A 115 0.19 -32.06 15.45
CA ALA A 115 -1.01 -32.58 14.78
C ALA A 115 -1.97 -31.45 14.41
N ASN A 116 -2.85 -31.70 13.41
CA ASN A 116 -4.01 -30.85 13.17
C ASN A 116 -4.88 -30.79 14.45
N GLY A 117 -5.42 -29.60 14.75
CA GLY A 117 -6.18 -29.36 15.97
C GLY A 117 -5.33 -29.06 17.21
N THR A 118 -3.98 -29.04 17.10
CA THR A 118 -3.15 -28.56 18.21
C THR A 118 -3.43 -27.08 18.44
N TYR A 119 -3.93 -26.74 19.62
CA TYR A 119 -4.24 -25.36 19.97
C TYR A 119 -2.99 -24.50 20.13
N ILE A 120 -3.14 -23.23 19.83
CA ILE A 120 -2.14 -22.22 20.11
C ILE A 120 -2.38 -21.63 21.48
N VAL A 121 -1.31 -21.52 22.27
CA VAL A 121 -1.30 -20.96 23.62
C VAL A 121 -0.15 -19.94 23.76
N GLN A 122 -0.09 -19.21 24.86
CA GLN A 122 1.13 -18.50 25.24
C GLN A 122 1.91 -19.30 26.29
N TRP A 123 3.25 -19.22 26.25
CA TRP A 123 4.14 -19.85 27.24
C TRP A 123 5.39 -19.03 27.49
N ALA A 124 6.08 -19.27 28.60
CA ALA A 124 7.40 -18.67 28.83
C ALA A 124 8.35 -19.06 27.69
N SER A 125 9.17 -18.12 27.23
CA SER A 125 10.11 -18.38 26.13
C SER A 125 11.14 -19.42 26.53
N SER A 126 11.24 -20.51 25.78
CA SER A 126 12.17 -21.60 25.97
C SER A 126 13.15 -21.79 24.79
N GLY A 127 12.92 -21.03 23.68
CA GLY A 127 13.74 -21.12 22.47
C GLY A 127 13.48 -22.35 21.61
N THR A 128 12.51 -23.20 21.96
CA THR A 128 12.18 -24.43 21.25
C THR A 128 11.48 -24.16 19.92
N THR A 129 11.55 -25.12 18.98
CA THR A 129 11.01 -24.98 17.62
C THR A 129 9.47 -24.87 17.58
N TYR A 130 8.77 -25.35 18.59
CA TYR A 130 7.30 -25.20 18.69
C TYR A 130 6.85 -23.81 19.19
N GLN A 131 7.80 -22.92 19.54
CA GLN A 131 7.60 -21.48 19.79
C GLN A 131 8.12 -20.62 18.63
N GLN A 132 8.52 -21.24 17.52
CA GLN A 132 9.06 -20.59 16.34
C GLN A 132 8.09 -20.77 15.16
N PHE A 133 7.91 -19.70 14.41
CA PHE A 133 7.00 -19.67 13.27
C PHE A 133 7.69 -19.04 12.07
N ASN A 134 7.31 -19.45 10.86
CA ASN A 134 7.66 -18.78 9.63
C ASN A 134 6.47 -17.92 9.20
N LEU A 135 6.72 -16.66 8.86
CA LEU A 135 5.74 -15.79 8.23
C LEU A 135 5.93 -15.88 6.72
N THR A 136 5.01 -16.57 6.03
CA THR A 136 5.02 -16.71 4.58
C THR A 136 3.97 -15.79 3.97
N VAL A 137 4.33 -15.02 2.95
CA VAL A 137 3.38 -14.17 2.23
C VAL A 137 2.28 -15.05 1.64
N ALA A 138 1.05 -14.79 2.00
CA ALA A 138 -0.10 -15.54 1.51
C ALA A 138 -0.27 -15.28 0.02
N GLY A 139 -0.31 -16.35 -0.79
CA GLY A 139 -0.45 -16.29 -2.24
C GLY A 139 0.76 -16.81 -3.02
N THR A 140 1.92 -16.98 -2.42
CA THR A 140 3.03 -17.74 -3.03
C THR A 140 2.82 -19.21 -2.71
N GLY A 141 2.36 -20.00 -3.67
CA GLY A 141 2.17 -21.44 -3.54
C GLY A 141 3.46 -22.12 -3.14
N GLY A 142 3.62 -22.44 -1.86
CA GLY A 142 4.71 -23.24 -1.34
C GLY A 142 4.43 -24.71 -1.61
N GLY A 143 5.14 -25.30 -2.57
CA GLY A 143 5.25 -26.74 -2.66
C GLY A 143 5.88 -27.29 -1.37
N ALA A 144 5.27 -28.32 -0.80
CA ALA A 144 5.74 -29.02 0.37
C ALA A 144 7.18 -29.55 0.14
N GLY A 145 8.17 -28.92 0.79
CA GLY A 145 9.50 -29.47 0.91
C GLY A 145 9.52 -30.55 1.98
N SER A 146 9.55 -31.81 1.57
CA SER A 146 9.81 -32.94 2.45
C SER A 146 11.25 -32.86 2.96
N GLY A 147 11.43 -32.74 4.26
CA GLY A 147 12.73 -32.92 4.91
C GLY A 147 13.23 -34.35 4.74
N GLY A 148 14.33 -34.52 4.01
CA GLY A 148 15.07 -35.77 3.93
C GLY A 148 16.28 -35.73 4.83
N SER A 149 16.31 -36.63 5.78
CA SER A 149 17.45 -37.00 6.63
C SER A 149 18.54 -37.66 5.79
N GLY A 150 19.80 -37.35 6.08
CA GLY A 150 20.97 -37.86 5.37
C GLY A 150 21.21 -39.35 5.54
N GLY A 151 21.89 -39.93 4.56
CA GLY A 151 22.49 -41.23 4.57
C GLY A 151 23.40 -41.41 3.35
N THR A 152 24.65 -41.63 3.66
CA THR A 152 25.79 -41.86 2.77
C THR A 152 25.71 -43.15 1.97
N GLY A 153 26.23 -43.18 0.71
CA GLY A 153 26.89 -44.34 0.16
C GLY A 153 26.54 -44.78 -1.24
N GLY A 154 27.44 -44.55 -2.16
CA GLY A 154 28.04 -45.52 -3.06
C GLY A 154 27.35 -45.95 -4.36
N SER A 155 27.88 -45.46 -5.45
CA SER A 155 28.33 -46.19 -6.68
C SER A 155 27.38 -46.92 -7.63
N THR A 156 27.53 -46.52 -8.87
CA THR A 156 27.65 -47.24 -10.15
C THR A 156 26.42 -47.72 -10.94
N ALA A 157 26.39 -47.15 -12.11
CA ALA A 157 26.32 -47.76 -13.47
C ALA A 157 25.00 -48.26 -14.07
N SER A 158 24.74 -47.63 -15.19
CA SER A 158 24.42 -48.20 -16.51
C SER A 158 23.03 -48.73 -16.87
N ALA A 159 22.57 -48.07 -17.86
CA ALA A 159 22.12 -48.52 -19.20
C ALA A 159 20.69 -49.04 -19.41
N SER A 160 20.12 -48.35 -20.30
CA SER A 160 19.47 -48.75 -21.59
C SER A 160 18.06 -49.32 -21.58
N SER A 161 17.30 -48.62 -22.32
CA SER A 161 16.57 -48.92 -23.56
C SER A 161 15.20 -49.56 -23.48
N THR A 162 14.43 -48.97 -24.32
CA THR A 162 13.44 -49.37 -25.30
C THR A 162 12.01 -49.53 -24.82
N ALA A 163 11.18 -48.64 -25.30
CA ALA A 163 10.38 -48.65 -26.52
C ALA A 163 9.18 -49.62 -26.48
N ASN A 164 8.09 -49.07 -26.72
CA ASN A 164 7.08 -49.35 -27.77
C ASN A 164 5.66 -49.56 -27.27
N SER A 165 4.84 -48.74 -27.72
CA SER A 165 3.73 -48.87 -28.69
C SER A 165 2.39 -49.43 -28.22
N GLY A 166 1.42 -48.68 -28.66
CA GLY A 166 0.19 -49.12 -29.30
C GLY A 166 -1.03 -49.10 -28.40
N GLY A 167 -2.01 -48.51 -28.78
CA GLY A 167 -2.93 -48.38 -29.86
C GLY A 167 -4.29 -48.24 -29.24
N ALA A 168 -4.98 -47.29 -29.62
CA ALA A 168 -5.99 -47.10 -30.61
C ALA A 168 -7.40 -47.56 -30.22
N SER A 169 -8.29 -46.62 -30.47
CA SER A 169 -9.67 -46.75 -30.96
C SER A 169 -10.74 -47.19 -29.96
N SER A 170 -11.93 -46.70 -29.95
CA SER A 170 -12.76 -45.93 -30.88
C SER A 170 -14.14 -45.69 -30.26
N VAL A 171 -14.72 -44.59 -30.62
CA VAL A 171 -16.01 -44.40 -31.29
C VAL A 171 -17.33 -44.57 -30.53
N GLY A 172 -18.14 -43.57 -30.73
CA GLY A 172 -19.57 -43.58 -30.92
C GLY A 172 -20.38 -43.03 -29.75
N GLY A 173 -21.20 -42.13 -29.92
CA GLY A 173 -22.14 -41.62 -30.90
C GLY A 173 -23.24 -40.98 -30.10
N ALA A 174 -23.52 -39.80 -30.38
CA ALA A 174 -24.59 -39.24 -31.18
C ALA A 174 -25.96 -39.17 -30.52
N SER A 175 -26.45 -37.98 -30.58
CA SER A 175 -27.79 -37.47 -30.93
C SER A 175 -28.84 -37.50 -29.81
N SER A 176 -29.73 -36.60 -29.66
CA SER A 176 -30.24 -35.48 -30.46
C SER A 176 -31.44 -34.89 -29.74
N SER A 177 -31.64 -33.61 -30.04
CA SER A 177 -32.91 -32.92 -30.32
C SER A 177 -33.84 -32.70 -29.14
N GLY A 178 -34.30 -31.57 -29.01
CA GLY A 178 -35.06 -30.58 -29.73
C GLY A 178 -36.07 -30.03 -28.76
N GLY A 179 -36.33 -28.81 -28.78
CA GLY A 179 -37.29 -28.07 -29.50
C GLY A 179 -38.11 -27.14 -28.62
N THR A 180 -38.02 -25.90 -28.96
CA THR A 180 -39.05 -24.88 -29.24
C THR A 180 -39.97 -24.35 -28.16
N SER A 181 -39.82 -23.03 -27.93
CA SER A 181 -40.79 -21.91 -28.12
C SER A 181 -42.05 -21.96 -27.27
N SER A 182 -42.54 -20.89 -26.71
CA SER A 182 -42.84 -19.58 -27.19
C SER A 182 -43.60 -18.76 -26.10
N SER A 183 -43.33 -17.51 -26.13
CA SER A 183 -44.27 -16.36 -26.09
C SER A 183 -45.31 -16.20 -24.98
N GLY A 184 -45.26 -15.01 -24.42
CA GLY A 184 -46.41 -14.08 -24.48
C GLY A 184 -47.12 -13.75 -23.19
N GLY A 185 -47.27 -12.48 -22.92
CA GLY A 185 -48.46 -11.98 -22.25
C GLY A 185 -48.25 -10.99 -21.12
N SER A 186 -48.30 -9.72 -21.51
CA SER A 186 -48.56 -8.57 -20.63
C SER A 186 -49.96 -8.65 -19.98
N ILE A 187 -50.17 -7.88 -18.91
CA ILE A 187 -51.24 -6.91 -18.57
C ILE A 187 -51.41 -6.84 -17.06
N ALA A 188 -51.09 -5.77 -16.45
CA ALA A 188 -51.76 -4.56 -15.98
C ALA A 188 -52.79 -4.72 -14.83
N ALA A 189 -52.53 -3.91 -13.80
CA ALA A 189 -53.42 -3.01 -13.09
C ALA A 189 -54.33 -3.49 -11.95
N GLY A 190 -54.34 -2.66 -10.92
CA GLY A 190 -55.41 -2.47 -9.91
C GLY A 190 -54.95 -2.88 -8.50
N GLY A 191 -54.85 -2.07 -7.52
CA GLY A 191 -55.53 -0.89 -7.11
C GLY A 191 -56.02 -1.06 -5.66
N SER A 192 -55.66 -0.08 -4.82
CA SER A 192 -56.51 0.46 -3.76
C SER A 192 -56.29 0.02 -2.30
N THR A 193 -55.86 0.99 -1.54
CA THR A 193 -56.35 1.60 -0.29
C THR A 193 -56.12 0.93 1.07
N GLY A 194 -55.44 1.65 1.94
CA GLY A 194 -56.00 2.12 3.17
C GLY A 194 -55.26 1.73 4.45
N GLY A 195 -54.73 2.70 5.16
CA GLY A 195 -54.42 2.51 6.56
C GLY A 195 -53.32 3.43 7.11
N THR A 196 -53.72 4.62 7.45
CA THR A 196 -52.91 5.62 8.20
C THR A 196 -52.75 5.19 9.66
N THR A 197 -51.52 5.19 10.17
CA THR A 197 -51.24 5.60 11.57
C THR A 197 -49.93 6.38 11.58
N SER A 198 -50.04 7.63 11.87
CA SER A 198 -48.97 8.59 12.14
C SER A 198 -48.32 8.30 13.49
N SER A 199 -47.01 8.14 13.51
CA SER A 199 -46.24 8.45 14.72
C SER A 199 -45.07 9.33 14.27
N GLY A 200 -45.06 10.53 14.82
CA GLY A 200 -44.02 11.55 14.54
C GLY A 200 -42.64 11.09 14.99
N GLY A 201 -41.74 10.98 14.08
CA GLY A 201 -40.31 10.86 14.27
C GLY A 201 -39.66 12.12 13.73
N MET A 202 -38.85 12.77 14.56
CA MET A 202 -38.08 13.97 14.25
C MET A 202 -37.32 13.80 12.94
N ALA A 203 -37.42 14.81 12.08
CA ALA A 203 -36.58 14.96 10.91
C ALA A 203 -35.12 15.09 11.35
N GLY A 204 -34.37 14.01 11.27
CA GLY A 204 -32.93 13.99 11.28
C GLY A 204 -32.46 14.64 9.97
N ALA A 205 -31.57 15.61 10.08
CA ALA A 205 -30.91 16.25 8.94
C ALA A 205 -30.44 15.20 7.93
N GLY A 206 -30.84 15.35 6.67
CA GLY A 206 -30.49 14.44 5.59
C GLY A 206 -28.98 14.44 5.36
N GLY A 207 -28.28 13.50 5.94
CA GLY A 207 -26.94 13.14 5.54
C GLY A 207 -27.03 12.46 4.18
N THR A 208 -26.50 13.07 3.14
CA THR A 208 -26.27 12.41 1.86
C THR A 208 -25.40 11.19 2.15
N SER A 209 -25.93 9.99 1.92
CA SER A 209 -25.14 8.77 2.06
C SER A 209 -24.01 8.79 1.04
N VAL A 210 -22.77 8.89 1.54
CA VAL A 210 -21.56 8.84 0.69
C VAL A 210 -21.41 7.40 0.21
N THR A 211 -21.53 7.18 -1.10
CA THR A 211 -21.39 5.84 -1.69
C THR A 211 -19.94 5.62 -2.11
N LEU A 212 -19.31 4.62 -1.52
CA LEU A 212 -17.97 4.16 -1.89
C LEU A 212 -18.02 3.34 -3.20
N PRO A 213 -16.97 3.36 -4.03
CA PRO A 213 -16.88 2.51 -5.21
C PRO A 213 -16.76 1.04 -4.81
N ALA A 214 -17.18 0.11 -5.68
CA ALA A 214 -16.90 -1.30 -5.46
C ALA A 214 -15.40 -1.59 -5.64
N PRO A 215 -14.79 -2.48 -4.81
CA PRO A 215 -13.37 -2.83 -4.93
C PRO A 215 -12.98 -3.30 -6.34
N ALA A 216 -13.86 -4.08 -6.99
CA ALA A 216 -13.61 -4.59 -8.34
C ALA A 216 -13.54 -3.47 -9.39
N ASP A 217 -14.34 -2.40 -9.25
CA ASP A 217 -14.35 -1.27 -10.18
C ASP A 217 -13.07 -0.43 -10.04
N VAL A 218 -12.59 -0.25 -8.80
CA VAL A 218 -11.31 0.43 -8.54
C VAL A 218 -10.16 -0.36 -9.16
N LEU A 219 -10.12 -1.66 -8.92
CA LEU A 219 -9.08 -2.54 -9.47
C LEU A 219 -9.11 -2.56 -11.01
N ALA A 220 -10.28 -2.71 -11.62
CA ALA A 220 -10.43 -2.69 -13.08
C ALA A 220 -9.94 -1.36 -13.69
N SER A 221 -10.23 -0.24 -13.01
CA SER A 221 -9.78 1.08 -13.44
C SER A 221 -8.26 1.22 -13.35
N MET A 222 -7.64 0.74 -12.25
CA MET A 222 -6.18 0.71 -12.08
C MET A 222 -5.52 -0.10 -13.20
N THR A 223 -6.02 -1.30 -13.48
CA THR A 223 -5.48 -2.17 -14.54
C THR A 223 -5.57 -1.49 -15.91
N LYS A 224 -6.73 -0.90 -16.21
CA LYS A 224 -6.97 -0.24 -17.50
C LYS A 224 -6.08 0.98 -17.71
N VAL A 225 -5.96 1.84 -16.70
CA VAL A 225 -5.12 3.05 -16.73
C VAL A 225 -3.65 2.68 -16.88
N THR A 226 -3.16 1.72 -16.09
CA THR A 226 -1.78 1.26 -16.19
C THR A 226 -1.46 0.66 -17.56
N ALA A 227 -2.35 -0.19 -18.09
CA ALA A 227 -2.15 -0.81 -19.41
C ALA A 227 -2.09 0.24 -20.54
N TYR A 228 -2.95 1.27 -20.47
CA TYR A 228 -2.92 2.36 -21.44
C TYR A 228 -1.59 3.12 -21.41
N GLU A 229 -1.13 3.52 -20.21
CA GLU A 229 0.10 4.30 -20.07
C GLU A 229 1.34 3.52 -20.48
N ILE A 230 1.44 2.25 -20.11
CA ILE A 230 2.54 1.38 -20.56
C ILE A 230 2.55 1.20 -22.07
N GLN A 231 1.36 1.09 -22.70
CA GLN A 231 1.25 1.00 -24.15
C GLN A 231 1.64 2.31 -24.85
N LEU A 232 1.31 3.46 -24.25
CA LEU A 232 1.70 4.78 -24.74
C LEU A 232 3.22 4.93 -24.73
N GLY A 233 3.87 4.40 -23.70
CA GLY A 233 5.31 4.47 -23.48
C GLY A 233 5.74 5.81 -22.86
N PRO A 234 7.05 5.97 -22.60
CA PRO A 234 7.58 7.13 -21.91
C PRO A 234 7.37 8.42 -22.72
N GLU A 235 7.05 9.51 -22.03
CA GLU A 235 6.90 10.85 -22.63
C GLU A 235 8.17 11.29 -23.40
N ASP A 236 9.34 10.93 -22.88
CA ASP A 236 10.63 11.13 -23.54
C ASP A 236 11.43 9.83 -23.62
N PRO A 237 11.41 9.13 -24.76
CA PRO A 237 12.11 7.85 -24.92
C PRO A 237 13.63 7.92 -24.73
N SER A 238 14.23 9.13 -24.74
CA SER A 238 15.66 9.33 -24.53
C SER A 238 16.05 9.29 -23.04
N TRP A 239 15.08 9.45 -22.13
CA TRP A 239 15.32 9.64 -20.69
C TRP A 239 14.31 8.83 -19.85
N VAL A 240 14.31 7.54 -20.01
CA VAL A 240 13.34 6.61 -19.38
C VAL A 240 13.50 6.47 -17.86
N ASN A 241 14.46 7.10 -17.22
CA ASN A 241 14.65 7.14 -15.77
C ASN A 241 14.58 8.56 -15.19
N LYS A 242 13.81 9.46 -15.82
CA LYS A 242 13.45 10.77 -15.27
C LYS A 242 12.50 10.63 -14.08
N TRP A 243 12.35 11.73 -13.34
CA TRP A 243 11.39 11.82 -12.24
C TRP A 243 9.94 11.58 -12.69
N THR A 244 9.57 11.95 -13.93
CA THR A 244 8.22 11.76 -14.48
C THR A 244 7.88 10.27 -14.55
N GLU A 245 8.75 9.48 -15.17
CA GLU A 245 8.65 8.03 -15.21
C GLU A 245 8.76 7.42 -13.80
N GLY A 246 9.69 7.94 -12.98
CA GLY A 246 9.82 7.52 -11.58
C GLY A 246 8.51 7.67 -10.81
N ALA A 247 7.82 8.80 -10.95
CA ALA A 247 6.54 9.06 -10.31
C ALA A 247 5.42 8.14 -10.83
N PHE A 248 5.40 7.84 -12.15
CA PHE A 248 4.49 6.83 -12.71
C PHE A 248 4.70 5.47 -12.06
N TYR A 249 5.94 4.97 -12.05
CA TYR A 249 6.23 3.66 -11.48
C TYR A 249 6.13 3.59 -9.95
N ILE A 250 6.21 4.72 -9.23
CA ILE A 250 5.81 4.81 -7.82
C ILE A 250 4.31 4.48 -7.68
N GLY A 251 3.47 5.01 -8.57
CA GLY A 251 2.04 4.67 -8.64
C GLY A 251 1.79 3.20 -8.98
N VAL A 252 2.55 2.63 -9.93
CA VAL A 252 2.49 1.20 -10.30
C VAL A 252 2.87 0.30 -9.11
N MET A 253 3.93 0.65 -8.36
CA MET A 253 4.29 -0.10 -7.15
C MET A 253 3.25 0.04 -6.04
N ALA A 254 2.60 1.20 -5.90
CA ALA A 254 1.48 1.36 -4.97
C ALA A 254 0.29 0.46 -5.36
N ALA A 255 0.00 0.34 -6.66
CA ALA A 255 -1.02 -0.58 -7.18
C ALA A 255 -0.68 -2.05 -6.86
N TYR A 256 0.57 -2.45 -7.03
CA TYR A 256 1.07 -3.78 -6.60
C TYR A 256 0.85 -4.00 -5.11
N LEU A 257 1.32 -3.08 -4.27
CA LEU A 257 1.23 -3.22 -2.81
C LEU A 257 -0.22 -3.25 -2.31
N ALA A 258 -1.13 -2.58 -3.00
CA ALA A 258 -2.55 -2.56 -2.66
C ALA A 258 -3.27 -3.83 -3.11
N SER A 259 -3.06 -4.30 -4.34
CA SER A 259 -3.80 -5.39 -4.98
C SER A 259 -3.12 -6.76 -4.87
N ASN A 260 -1.80 -6.79 -4.71
CA ASN A 260 -0.93 -7.97 -4.83
C ASN A 260 -0.99 -8.61 -6.23
N ASP A 261 -1.36 -7.85 -7.26
CA ASP A 261 -1.31 -8.31 -8.64
C ASP A 261 0.13 -8.20 -9.17
N SER A 262 0.73 -9.35 -9.46
CA SER A 262 2.12 -9.47 -9.91
C SER A 262 2.42 -8.79 -11.25
N THR A 263 1.39 -8.45 -12.04
CA THR A 263 1.55 -7.72 -13.30
C THR A 263 2.24 -6.38 -13.06
N TYR A 264 1.78 -5.61 -12.06
CA TYR A 264 2.39 -4.32 -11.70
C TYR A 264 3.87 -4.47 -11.27
N LEU A 265 4.19 -5.48 -10.48
CA LEU A 265 5.58 -5.74 -10.07
C LEU A 265 6.45 -6.12 -11.29
N THR A 266 5.91 -6.89 -12.22
CA THR A 266 6.58 -7.28 -13.47
C THR A 266 6.87 -6.05 -14.31
N ASP A 267 5.90 -5.15 -14.48
CA ASP A 267 6.03 -3.92 -15.24
C ASP A 267 7.10 -3.00 -14.64
N ALA A 268 7.03 -2.76 -13.32
CA ALA A 268 8.01 -1.94 -12.61
C ALA A 268 9.43 -2.55 -12.67
N THR A 269 9.55 -3.88 -12.52
CA THR A 269 10.83 -4.59 -12.61
C THR A 269 11.42 -4.53 -14.02
N THR A 270 10.57 -4.65 -15.03
CA THR A 270 10.98 -4.53 -16.44
C THR A 270 11.55 -3.15 -16.73
N TRP A 271 10.86 -2.10 -16.29
CA TRP A 271 11.33 -0.73 -16.41
C TRP A 271 12.65 -0.51 -15.65
N ALA A 272 12.74 -0.91 -14.40
CA ALA A 272 13.95 -0.77 -13.58
C ALA A 272 15.15 -1.52 -14.18
N THR A 273 14.93 -2.71 -14.72
CA THR A 273 15.95 -3.53 -15.39
C THR A 273 16.43 -2.86 -16.68
N LYS A 274 15.53 -2.30 -17.49
CA LYS A 274 15.86 -1.54 -18.68
C LYS A 274 16.76 -0.33 -18.37
N ASN A 275 16.57 0.28 -17.20
CA ASN A 275 17.37 1.38 -16.69
C ASN A 275 18.64 0.94 -15.95
N ASN A 276 18.95 -0.36 -15.92
CA ASN A 276 20.08 -0.93 -15.17
C ASN A 276 20.09 -0.52 -13.68
N TRP A 277 18.94 -0.23 -13.08
CA TRP A 277 18.79 0.23 -11.69
C TRP A 277 19.59 1.51 -11.38
N THR A 278 19.80 2.36 -12.38
CA THR A 278 20.60 3.58 -12.25
C THR A 278 19.72 4.82 -12.21
N LEU A 279 20.18 5.82 -11.47
CA LEU A 279 19.60 7.15 -11.47
C LEU A 279 20.26 8.00 -12.54
N LEU A 280 19.53 8.95 -13.11
CA LEU A 280 20.07 9.90 -14.09
C LEU A 280 21.20 10.73 -13.44
N GLY A 281 22.38 10.74 -14.07
CA GLY A 281 23.54 11.47 -13.56
C GLY A 281 24.13 10.96 -12.24
N SER A 282 23.89 9.67 -11.90
CA SER A 282 24.36 9.08 -10.64
C SER A 282 25.90 9.02 -10.52
N PRO A 283 26.43 9.35 -9.32
CA PRO A 283 25.74 9.86 -8.14
C PRO A 283 25.27 11.31 -8.33
N THR A 284 24.04 11.61 -7.97
CA THR A 284 23.39 12.91 -8.23
C THR A 284 22.88 13.57 -6.95
N ARG A 285 22.95 14.91 -6.89
CA ARG A 285 22.34 15.71 -5.82
C ARG A 285 20.90 16.13 -6.14
N SER A 286 20.47 16.01 -7.41
CA SER A 286 19.13 16.43 -7.83
C SER A 286 18.08 15.53 -7.21
N ALA A 287 17.14 16.09 -6.44
CA ALA A 287 16.02 15.38 -5.88
C ALA A 287 15.15 14.72 -6.96
N ASP A 288 14.93 15.41 -8.09
CA ASP A 288 14.21 14.85 -9.24
C ASP A 288 14.86 13.55 -9.73
N ASN A 289 16.19 13.57 -9.90
CA ASN A 289 16.91 12.39 -10.36
C ASN A 289 16.95 11.26 -9.31
N GLN A 290 16.65 11.54 -8.03
CA GLN A 290 16.57 10.54 -6.97
C GLN A 290 15.17 9.88 -6.90
N CYS A 291 14.14 10.46 -7.53
CA CYS A 291 12.77 9.97 -7.52
C CYS A 291 12.62 8.48 -7.93
N PRO A 292 13.24 8.01 -9.05
CA PRO A 292 13.20 6.61 -9.45
C PRO A 292 13.73 5.63 -8.40
N GLY A 293 14.60 6.10 -7.50
CA GLY A 293 15.15 5.31 -6.41
C GLY A 293 14.10 4.71 -5.50
N GLN A 294 12.99 5.40 -5.27
CA GLN A 294 11.88 4.88 -4.48
C GLN A 294 11.31 3.58 -5.09
N VAL A 295 11.24 3.50 -6.42
CA VAL A 295 10.75 2.30 -7.12
C VAL A 295 11.74 1.15 -6.97
N TYR A 296 13.03 1.43 -7.16
CA TYR A 296 14.08 0.43 -7.04
C TYR A 296 14.14 -0.18 -5.64
N GLU A 297 13.98 0.65 -4.63
CA GLU A 297 13.92 0.24 -3.22
C GLU A 297 12.63 -0.51 -2.89
N ASP A 298 11.47 -0.08 -3.40
CA ASP A 298 10.21 -0.80 -3.23
C ASP A 298 10.28 -2.21 -3.84
N ILE A 299 10.88 -2.37 -5.05
CA ILE A 299 11.09 -3.68 -5.67
C ILE A 299 12.05 -4.52 -4.84
N TYR A 300 13.19 -3.95 -4.39
CA TYR A 300 14.13 -4.63 -3.49
C TYR A 300 13.42 -5.16 -2.22
N LEU A 301 12.55 -4.35 -1.62
CA LEU A 301 11.81 -4.69 -0.40
C LEU A 301 10.79 -5.81 -0.59
N THR A 302 10.41 -6.14 -1.83
CA THR A 302 9.58 -7.34 -2.10
C THR A 302 10.34 -8.65 -1.88
N ASN A 303 11.68 -8.63 -2.04
CA ASN A 303 12.57 -9.77 -1.81
C ASN A 303 13.97 -9.29 -1.35
N PRO A 304 14.11 -8.84 -0.08
CA PRO A 304 15.29 -8.17 0.44
C PRO A 304 16.42 -9.16 0.78
N VAL A 305 17.12 -9.65 -0.24
CA VAL A 305 18.31 -10.49 -0.09
C VAL A 305 19.56 -9.76 -0.53
N ALA A 306 20.71 -10.08 0.07
CA ALA A 306 21.97 -9.38 -0.20
C ALA A 306 22.39 -9.39 -1.68
N SER A 307 22.07 -10.47 -2.42
CA SER A 307 22.32 -10.57 -3.86
C SER A 307 21.58 -9.51 -4.70
N ASN A 308 20.50 -8.95 -4.17
CA ASN A 308 19.68 -7.94 -4.83
C ASN A 308 20.08 -6.49 -4.47
N ALA A 309 21.12 -6.28 -3.65
CA ALA A 309 21.56 -4.96 -3.19
C ALA A 309 21.97 -4.02 -4.34
N SER A 310 22.35 -4.56 -5.50
CA SER A 310 22.63 -3.77 -6.71
C SER A 310 21.42 -2.98 -7.20
N MET A 311 20.18 -3.39 -6.87
CA MET A 311 18.95 -2.69 -7.28
C MET A 311 18.87 -1.26 -6.73
N TYR A 312 19.36 -1.02 -5.52
CA TYR A 312 19.33 0.33 -4.92
C TYR A 312 20.73 0.98 -4.78
N ALA A 313 21.77 0.38 -5.31
CA ALA A 313 23.14 0.86 -5.14
C ALA A 313 23.34 2.29 -5.68
N SER A 314 22.75 2.61 -6.84
CA SER A 314 22.80 3.94 -7.45
C SER A 314 22.05 4.99 -6.60
N THR A 315 20.89 4.62 -6.05
CA THR A 315 20.12 5.46 -5.13
C THR A 315 20.92 5.72 -3.86
N LYS A 316 21.48 4.69 -3.26
CA LYS A 316 22.30 4.81 -2.06
C LYS A 316 23.50 5.72 -2.28
N ALA A 317 24.22 5.54 -3.38
CA ALA A 317 25.38 6.38 -3.70
C ALA A 317 24.99 7.87 -3.85
N SER A 318 23.84 8.15 -4.45
CA SER A 318 23.32 9.52 -4.62
C SER A 318 22.88 10.15 -3.30
N ILE A 319 22.15 9.40 -2.47
CA ILE A 319 21.72 9.88 -1.14
C ILE A 319 22.93 10.05 -0.21
N ASP A 320 23.89 9.12 -0.20
CA ASP A 320 25.12 9.23 0.60
C ASP A 320 25.96 10.46 0.22
N LEU A 321 26.01 10.81 -1.08
CA LEU A 321 26.67 12.03 -1.56
C LEU A 321 26.05 13.30 -0.94
N VAL A 322 24.71 13.38 -0.93
CA VAL A 322 23.99 14.52 -0.34
C VAL A 322 24.16 14.51 1.19
N LYS A 323 23.96 13.37 1.82
CA LYS A 323 24.08 13.17 3.28
C LYS A 323 25.48 13.50 3.81
N ALA A 324 26.54 13.23 3.03
CA ALA A 324 27.92 13.55 3.42
C ALA A 324 28.22 15.06 3.44
N SER A 325 27.45 15.85 2.69
CA SER A 325 27.62 17.32 2.62
C SER A 325 26.27 17.98 2.33
N PRO A 326 25.34 17.98 3.31
CA PRO A 326 24.01 18.52 3.14
C PRO A 326 24.03 20.02 2.83
N LYS A 327 23.06 20.48 2.04
CA LYS A 327 22.85 21.89 1.73
C LYS A 327 21.39 22.24 1.97
N PRO A 328 20.97 22.28 3.24
CA PRO A 328 19.58 22.55 3.59
C PRO A 328 19.23 24.02 3.34
N GLY A 329 18.07 24.27 2.72
CA GLY A 329 17.58 25.62 2.45
C GLY A 329 16.66 25.69 1.24
N ILE A 330 16.38 26.94 0.80
CA ILE A 330 15.48 27.22 -0.32
C ILE A 330 16.10 28.11 -1.42
N VAL A 331 17.42 28.21 -1.45
CA VAL A 331 18.11 28.98 -2.48
C VAL A 331 18.19 28.17 -3.77
N MET A 332 17.48 28.62 -4.77
CA MET A 332 17.35 27.96 -6.06
C MET A 332 18.72 27.58 -6.67
N ASN A 333 18.87 26.32 -7.07
CA ASN A 333 20.08 25.75 -7.68
C ASN A 333 21.34 25.76 -6.78
N VAL A 334 21.19 26.06 -5.48
CA VAL A 334 22.27 26.04 -4.49
C VAL A 334 22.01 24.97 -3.44
N ASP A 335 20.80 24.99 -2.87
CA ASP A 335 20.38 24.05 -1.84
C ASP A 335 19.82 22.76 -2.44
N ASP A 336 19.78 21.68 -1.67
CA ASP A 336 19.44 20.37 -2.18
C ASP A 336 17.93 20.23 -2.47
N TRP A 337 17.08 20.61 -1.53
CA TRP A 337 15.61 20.53 -1.67
C TRP A 337 14.97 21.93 -1.65
N TRP A 338 15.43 22.80 -2.55
CA TRP A 338 15.08 24.22 -2.58
C TRP A 338 13.66 24.56 -3.04
N TRP A 339 12.85 23.55 -3.48
CA TRP A 339 11.46 23.72 -3.92
C TRP A 339 10.55 22.65 -3.32
N CYS A 340 9.25 22.94 -3.19
CA CYS A 340 8.31 22.09 -2.47
C CYS A 340 8.16 20.69 -3.10
N ASP A 341 8.27 20.55 -4.43
CA ASP A 341 8.12 19.26 -5.13
C ASP A 341 9.26 18.29 -4.74
N ALA A 342 10.44 18.82 -4.38
CA ALA A 342 11.56 18.01 -3.88
C ALA A 342 11.18 17.14 -2.67
N LEU A 343 10.19 17.59 -1.88
CA LEU A 343 9.69 16.87 -0.70
C LEU A 343 8.93 15.56 -1.05
N PHE A 344 8.61 15.32 -2.31
CA PHE A 344 8.18 14.01 -2.80
C PHE A 344 9.34 13.24 -3.44
N MET A 345 10.20 13.94 -4.19
CA MET A 345 11.16 13.32 -5.09
C MET A 345 12.23 12.50 -4.35
N ALA A 346 12.87 13.08 -3.34
CA ALA A 346 13.97 12.45 -2.61
C ALA A 346 13.57 11.82 -1.25
N PRO A 347 12.76 12.45 -0.38
CA PRO A 347 12.55 11.99 0.98
C PRO A 347 12.08 10.55 1.12
N GLY A 348 11.21 10.11 0.20
CA GLY A 348 10.73 8.74 0.18
C GLY A 348 11.85 7.70 -0.02
N ALA A 349 12.86 8.00 -0.84
CA ALA A 349 14.04 7.14 -1.02
C ALA A 349 14.93 7.16 0.23
N VAL A 350 15.13 8.34 0.83
CA VAL A 350 15.91 8.46 2.07
C VAL A 350 15.30 7.63 3.20
N ALA A 351 13.97 7.70 3.37
CA ALA A 351 13.27 6.93 4.41
C ALA A 351 13.41 5.42 4.20
N ARG A 352 13.31 4.94 2.94
CA ARG A 352 13.53 3.51 2.60
C ARG A 352 14.94 3.06 2.87
N LEU A 353 15.95 3.86 2.49
CA LEU A 353 17.35 3.54 2.78
C LEU A 353 17.60 3.45 4.28
N GLY A 354 17.03 4.35 5.09
CA GLY A 354 17.11 4.28 6.55
C GLY A 354 16.62 2.94 7.08
N GLN A 355 15.51 2.44 6.56
CA GLN A 355 14.96 1.13 6.93
C GLN A 355 15.82 -0.03 6.38
N ILE A 356 16.22 0.01 5.10
CA ILE A 356 17.03 -1.03 4.46
C ILE A 356 18.38 -1.18 5.16
N ALA A 357 19.02 -0.07 5.48
CA ALA A 357 20.33 -0.06 6.14
C ALA A 357 20.26 -0.27 7.67
N GLY A 358 19.10 -0.08 8.29
CA GLY A 358 18.96 -0.04 9.74
C GLY A 358 19.74 1.13 10.37
N ASP A 359 19.90 2.23 9.64
CA ASP A 359 20.75 3.38 10.00
C ASP A 359 19.91 4.65 10.18
N ALA A 360 19.72 5.03 11.45
CA ALA A 360 18.93 6.22 11.82
C ALA A 360 19.51 7.54 11.31
N SER A 361 20.78 7.57 10.86
CA SER A 361 21.38 8.80 10.33
C SER A 361 20.75 9.24 9.01
N TYR A 362 20.09 8.36 8.27
CA TYR A 362 19.26 8.73 7.12
C TYR A 362 18.03 9.53 7.54
N PHE A 363 17.38 9.14 8.63
CA PHE A 363 16.21 9.87 9.15
C PHE A 363 16.62 11.25 9.69
N SER A 364 17.75 11.36 10.39
CA SER A 364 18.28 12.65 10.84
C SER A 364 18.64 13.58 9.68
N PHE A 365 19.22 13.03 8.60
CA PHE A 365 19.49 13.77 7.37
C PHE A 365 18.17 14.24 6.71
N LEU A 366 17.21 13.34 6.57
CA LEU A 366 15.88 13.63 6.03
C LEU A 366 15.22 14.80 6.78
N ASP A 367 15.22 14.76 8.12
CA ASP A 367 14.64 15.80 8.94
C ASP A 367 15.34 17.15 8.80
N THR A 368 16.66 17.14 8.63
CA THR A 368 17.44 18.36 8.42
C THR A 368 17.03 19.07 7.13
N GLU A 369 17.01 18.35 6.02
CA GLU A 369 16.65 18.89 4.70
C GLU A 369 15.16 19.28 4.65
N TRP A 370 14.27 18.40 5.13
CA TRP A 370 12.82 18.65 5.17
C TRP A 370 12.49 19.92 5.96
N SER A 371 13.04 20.02 7.17
CA SER A 371 12.76 21.16 8.07
C SER A 371 13.22 22.48 7.47
N ALA A 372 14.35 22.50 6.76
CA ALA A 372 14.86 23.70 6.11
C ALA A 372 13.95 24.16 4.96
N THR A 373 13.50 23.24 4.11
CA THR A 373 12.56 23.54 3.02
C THR A 373 11.21 23.97 3.59
N GLN A 374 10.70 23.27 4.60
CA GLN A 374 9.45 23.66 5.28
C GLN A 374 9.53 25.03 5.92
N ALA A 375 10.63 25.36 6.62
CA ALA A 375 10.80 26.66 7.26
C ALA A 375 10.79 27.81 6.26
N GLY A 376 11.30 27.56 5.03
CA GLY A 376 11.37 28.58 3.97
C GLY A 376 10.10 28.68 3.13
N LEU A 377 9.37 27.58 2.92
CA LEU A 377 8.28 27.52 1.94
C LEU A 377 6.88 27.30 2.53
N PHE A 378 6.76 26.96 3.82
CA PHE A 378 5.45 26.76 4.45
C PHE A 378 4.85 28.08 4.92
N ASP A 379 3.69 28.44 4.39
CA ASP A 379 2.92 29.57 4.90
C ASP A 379 2.02 29.14 6.04
N SER A 380 2.41 29.50 7.26
CA SER A 380 1.65 29.18 8.47
C SER A 380 0.28 29.87 8.54
N LYS A 381 0.01 30.89 7.72
CA LYS A 381 -1.29 31.58 7.69
C LYS A 381 -2.33 30.82 6.90
N THR A 382 -1.90 30.18 5.79
CA THR A 382 -2.78 29.42 4.91
C THR A 382 -2.70 27.92 5.17
N GLY A 383 -1.61 27.42 5.74
CA GLY A 383 -1.33 26.00 5.90
C GLY A 383 -0.89 25.32 4.60
N LEU A 384 -0.45 26.09 3.59
CA LEU A 384 -0.06 25.66 2.28
C LEU A 384 1.43 25.98 2.03
N PHE A 385 2.00 25.34 1.01
CA PHE A 385 3.37 25.61 0.58
C PHE A 385 3.40 26.50 -0.67
N TRP A 386 4.27 27.48 -0.67
CA TRP A 386 4.76 28.10 -1.88
C TRP A 386 5.66 27.13 -2.65
N ARG A 387 5.69 27.26 -3.99
CA ARG A 387 6.47 26.35 -4.83
C ARG A 387 7.96 26.44 -4.56
N ASP A 388 8.49 27.66 -4.54
CA ASP A 388 9.91 27.98 -4.28
C ASP A 388 10.04 29.42 -3.74
N SER A 389 11.29 29.85 -3.51
CA SER A 389 11.59 31.17 -2.94
C SER A 389 11.05 32.36 -3.74
N SER A 390 10.77 32.21 -5.05
CA SER A 390 10.18 33.27 -5.89
C SER A 390 8.69 33.51 -5.60
N TYR A 391 8.00 32.54 -4.99
CA TYR A 391 6.58 32.63 -4.63
C TYR A 391 6.35 33.06 -3.17
N VAL A 392 7.38 33.09 -2.33
CA VAL A 392 7.25 33.42 -0.91
C VAL A 392 6.62 34.80 -0.71
N ASN A 393 5.65 34.87 0.20
CA ASN A 393 4.78 36.02 0.46
C ASN A 393 3.81 36.39 -0.69
N GLY A 394 3.72 35.58 -1.74
CA GLY A 394 2.71 35.68 -2.79
C GLY A 394 1.41 34.98 -2.42
N THR A 395 0.44 35.02 -3.34
CA THR A 395 -0.90 34.46 -3.15
C THR A 395 -1.16 33.22 -4.01
N VAL A 396 -0.17 32.73 -4.75
CA VAL A 396 -0.26 31.57 -5.65
C VAL A 396 0.13 30.31 -4.88
N TYR A 397 -0.79 29.35 -4.79
CA TYR A 397 -0.56 28.05 -4.16
C TYR A 397 -0.93 26.95 -5.14
N TRP A 398 0.08 26.37 -5.76
CA TRP A 398 -0.09 25.36 -6.77
C TRP A 398 -0.60 24.04 -6.19
N SER A 399 -1.71 23.50 -6.74
CA SER A 399 -2.32 22.25 -6.25
C SER A 399 -1.37 21.06 -6.35
N ARG A 400 -0.67 20.90 -7.48
CA ARG A 400 0.32 19.85 -7.68
C ARG A 400 1.51 20.00 -6.72
N GLY A 401 2.03 21.21 -6.53
CA GLY A 401 3.12 21.47 -5.57
C GLY A 401 2.75 21.06 -4.15
N ASN A 402 1.57 21.49 -3.68
CA ASN A 402 1.03 21.09 -2.37
C ASN A 402 0.71 19.59 -2.31
N GLY A 403 0.21 19.02 -3.40
CA GLY A 403 0.00 17.58 -3.55
C GLY A 403 1.29 16.78 -3.39
N TRP A 404 2.40 17.23 -4.02
CA TRP A 404 3.71 16.60 -3.85
C TRP A 404 4.14 16.57 -2.39
N VAL A 405 4.02 17.68 -1.67
CA VAL A 405 4.38 17.72 -0.24
C VAL A 405 3.53 16.73 0.56
N MET A 406 2.21 16.73 0.37
CA MET A 406 1.30 15.83 1.10
C MET A 406 1.59 14.36 0.79
N ALA A 407 1.81 14.02 -0.47
CA ALA A 407 2.20 12.67 -0.86
C ALA A 407 3.59 12.28 -0.33
N GLY A 408 4.54 13.23 -0.33
CA GLY A 408 5.86 13.04 0.26
C GLY A 408 5.82 12.72 1.75
N ILE A 409 4.96 13.40 2.52
CA ILE A 409 4.72 13.07 3.94
C ILE A 409 4.31 11.60 4.07
N VAL A 410 3.38 11.13 3.24
CA VAL A 410 2.94 9.73 3.26
C VAL A 410 4.09 8.78 2.94
N ARG A 411 4.87 9.11 1.89
CA ARG A 411 6.02 8.28 1.48
C ARG A 411 7.09 8.18 2.56
N VAL A 412 7.25 9.22 3.38
CA VAL A 412 8.12 9.21 4.57
C VAL A 412 7.49 8.37 5.69
N LEU A 413 6.23 8.62 6.05
CA LEU A 413 5.54 7.92 7.14
C LEU A 413 5.44 6.41 6.95
N GLN A 414 5.47 5.92 5.70
CA GLN A 414 5.47 4.50 5.38
C GLN A 414 6.73 3.76 5.90
N TYR A 415 7.85 4.46 6.07
CA TYR A 415 9.15 3.87 6.39
C TYR A 415 9.85 4.51 7.60
N LEU A 416 9.46 5.70 8.00
CA LEU A 416 9.96 6.34 9.22
C LEU A 416 9.44 5.58 10.44
N PRO A 417 10.29 5.13 11.36
CA PRO A 417 9.83 4.46 12.58
C PRO A 417 8.91 5.36 13.40
N ALA A 418 7.81 4.81 13.91
CA ALA A 418 6.88 5.56 14.76
C ALA A 418 7.51 6.04 16.08
N THR A 419 8.68 5.50 16.43
CA THR A 419 9.50 5.92 17.58
C THR A 419 10.46 7.07 17.26
N ASP A 420 10.58 7.44 15.99
CA ASP A 420 11.40 8.58 15.59
C ASP A 420 10.80 9.88 16.15
N ALA A 421 11.68 10.79 16.58
CA ALA A 421 11.25 12.03 17.21
C ALA A 421 10.44 12.94 16.27
N SER A 422 10.69 12.85 14.98
CA SER A 422 10.02 13.65 13.94
C SER A 422 8.69 13.07 13.46
N TYR A 423 8.39 11.77 13.75
CA TYR A 423 7.20 11.08 13.28
C TYR A 423 5.90 11.86 13.55
N GLY A 424 5.77 12.40 14.76
CA GLY A 424 4.63 13.22 15.17
C GLY A 424 4.53 14.55 14.40
N ALA A 425 5.66 15.13 13.99
CA ALA A 425 5.68 16.36 13.21
C ALA A 425 5.13 16.15 11.79
N TYR A 426 5.50 15.05 11.12
CA TYR A 426 4.94 14.68 9.82
C TYR A 426 3.43 14.45 9.87
N ILE A 427 2.92 13.77 10.91
CA ILE A 427 1.47 13.60 11.11
C ILE A 427 0.77 14.95 11.31
N ASN A 428 1.33 15.84 12.12
CA ASN A 428 0.74 17.15 12.37
C ASN A 428 0.73 18.01 11.10
N LEU A 429 1.79 17.96 10.30
CA LEU A 429 1.85 18.63 9.02
C LEU A 429 0.79 18.09 8.04
N LEU A 430 0.63 16.75 7.94
CA LEU A 430 -0.42 16.14 7.14
C LEU A 430 -1.81 16.62 7.56
N LYS A 431 -2.10 16.66 8.86
CA LYS A 431 -3.37 17.16 9.42
C LYS A 431 -3.62 18.62 9.05
N SER A 432 -2.59 19.45 9.21
CA SER A 432 -2.66 20.89 8.89
C SER A 432 -2.95 21.10 7.40
N MET A 433 -2.20 20.44 6.53
CA MET A 433 -2.38 20.57 5.08
C MET A 433 -3.71 19.99 4.60
N ALA A 434 -4.17 18.85 5.13
CA ALA A 434 -5.48 18.29 4.80
C ALA A 434 -6.63 19.27 5.16
N ALA A 435 -6.53 19.94 6.30
CA ALA A 435 -7.48 20.99 6.68
C ALA A 435 -7.39 22.22 5.76
N ALA A 436 -6.18 22.60 5.35
CA ALA A 436 -5.94 23.75 4.50
C ALA A 436 -6.43 23.56 3.04
N VAL A 437 -6.26 22.37 2.45
CA VAL A 437 -6.70 22.11 1.06
C VAL A 437 -8.19 21.82 0.96
N LYS A 438 -8.84 21.29 2.01
CA LYS A 438 -10.26 20.90 1.99
C LYS A 438 -11.20 21.97 1.47
N PRO A 439 -11.17 23.25 1.93
CA PRO A 439 -12.11 24.28 1.47
C PRO A 439 -11.95 24.68 0.00
N TRP A 440 -10.84 24.27 -0.64
CA TRP A 440 -10.53 24.60 -2.03
C TRP A 440 -10.93 23.51 -3.03
N GLN A 441 -11.50 22.39 -2.56
CA GLN A 441 -12.06 21.37 -3.44
C GLN A 441 -13.26 21.96 -4.22
N GLN A 442 -13.25 21.79 -5.53
CA GLN A 442 -14.30 22.33 -6.40
C GLN A 442 -15.49 21.37 -6.49
N SER A 443 -16.60 21.85 -7.06
CA SER A 443 -17.85 21.08 -7.17
C SER A 443 -17.75 19.85 -8.08
N ASP A 444 -16.73 19.79 -8.96
CA ASP A 444 -16.39 18.62 -9.76
C ASP A 444 -15.58 17.55 -8.98
N GLY A 445 -15.30 17.81 -7.70
CA GLY A 445 -14.55 16.95 -6.80
C GLY A 445 -13.03 17.13 -6.91
N THR A 446 -12.50 17.92 -7.85
CA THR A 446 -11.07 18.10 -8.06
C THR A 446 -10.52 19.34 -7.35
N TRP A 447 -9.20 19.47 -7.26
CA TRP A 447 -8.50 20.71 -6.96
C TRP A 447 -7.90 21.24 -8.25
N HIS A 448 -8.30 22.46 -8.62
CA HIS A 448 -7.77 23.12 -9.81
C HIS A 448 -6.32 23.58 -9.61
N SER A 449 -5.63 23.95 -10.70
CA SER A 449 -4.18 24.21 -10.68
C SER A 449 -3.74 25.24 -9.64
N ASP A 450 -4.46 26.35 -9.46
CA ASP A 450 -4.25 27.29 -8.35
C ASP A 450 -5.31 27.07 -7.28
N LEU A 451 -4.89 26.61 -6.08
CA LEU A 451 -5.80 26.27 -4.99
C LEU A 451 -6.65 27.47 -4.55
N THR A 452 -6.03 28.62 -4.39
CA THR A 452 -6.71 29.81 -3.81
C THR A 452 -7.38 30.69 -4.86
N HIS A 453 -7.07 30.47 -6.15
CA HIS A 453 -7.70 31.16 -7.29
C HIS A 453 -8.15 30.14 -8.35
N PRO A 454 -9.04 29.19 -8.01
CA PRO A 454 -9.39 28.07 -8.89
C PRO A 454 -10.03 28.51 -10.20
N GLN A 455 -10.64 29.72 -10.24
CA GLN A 455 -11.27 30.26 -11.45
C GLN A 455 -10.25 30.79 -12.48
N THR A 456 -8.98 30.94 -12.11
CA THR A 456 -7.92 31.31 -13.06
C THR A 456 -7.68 30.16 -14.06
N TYR A 457 -7.80 28.92 -13.59
CA TYR A 457 -7.67 27.70 -14.38
C TYR A 457 -8.88 26.78 -14.05
N PRO A 458 -10.06 27.02 -14.66
CA PRO A 458 -11.31 26.44 -14.21
C PRO A 458 -11.54 24.98 -14.61
N ASN A 459 -10.51 24.30 -15.12
CA ASN A 459 -10.56 22.88 -15.46
C ASN A 459 -10.02 22.02 -14.31
N PRO A 460 -10.43 20.75 -14.25
CA PRO A 460 -9.78 19.76 -13.38
C PRO A 460 -8.25 19.78 -13.55
N GLU A 461 -7.53 19.50 -12.48
CA GLU A 461 -6.09 19.21 -12.54
C GLU A 461 -5.83 17.91 -11.79
N VAL A 462 -5.55 16.84 -12.56
CA VAL A 462 -5.54 15.47 -12.05
C VAL A 462 -4.31 15.17 -11.18
N SER A 463 -3.15 15.74 -11.52
CA SER A 463 -1.93 15.42 -10.75
C SER A 463 -2.01 15.93 -9.30
N GLY A 464 -2.42 17.18 -9.10
CA GLY A 464 -2.64 17.74 -7.76
C GLY A 464 -3.77 17.02 -7.03
N THR A 465 -4.90 16.77 -7.71
CA THR A 465 -6.04 16.06 -7.15
C THR A 465 -5.66 14.65 -6.71
N GLY A 466 -4.92 13.92 -7.54
CA GLY A 466 -4.47 12.54 -7.23
C GLY A 466 -3.58 12.50 -5.99
N LEU A 467 -2.57 13.37 -5.91
CA LEU A 467 -1.63 13.43 -4.79
C LEU A 467 -2.31 13.85 -3.47
N ILE A 468 -3.18 14.87 -3.52
CA ILE A 468 -3.95 15.33 -2.35
C ILE A 468 -4.89 14.22 -1.88
N SER A 469 -5.64 13.61 -2.81
CA SER A 469 -6.56 12.50 -2.51
C SER A 469 -5.81 11.31 -1.91
N TYR A 470 -4.67 10.91 -2.50
CA TYR A 470 -3.80 9.87 -1.95
C TYR A 470 -3.46 10.11 -0.48
N ALA A 471 -2.99 11.31 -0.17
CA ALA A 471 -2.53 11.63 1.18
C ALA A 471 -3.69 11.67 2.20
N ILE A 472 -4.85 12.22 1.82
CA ILE A 472 -6.02 12.26 2.69
C ILE A 472 -6.58 10.85 2.89
N THR A 473 -6.68 10.04 1.82
CA THR A 473 -7.18 8.66 1.90
C THR A 473 -6.27 7.79 2.76
N TYR A 474 -4.94 7.90 2.59
CA TYR A 474 -3.96 7.27 3.48
C TYR A 474 -4.19 7.69 4.94
N GLY A 475 -4.39 8.98 5.18
CA GLY A 475 -4.66 9.50 6.53
C GLY A 475 -5.90 8.87 7.17
N ILE A 476 -6.98 8.66 6.41
CA ILE A 476 -8.19 7.96 6.88
C ILE A 476 -7.88 6.49 7.14
N ASN A 477 -7.27 5.80 6.18
CA ASN A 477 -6.97 4.36 6.25
C ASN A 477 -6.09 4.00 7.46
N HIS A 478 -5.25 4.95 7.91
CA HIS A 478 -4.34 4.76 9.04
C HIS A 478 -4.81 5.44 10.34
N GLY A 479 -6.05 5.98 10.36
CA GLY A 479 -6.61 6.63 11.55
C GLY A 479 -5.92 7.94 11.95
N LEU A 480 -5.20 8.57 11.02
CA LEU A 480 -4.53 9.85 11.23
C LEU A 480 -5.48 11.04 11.01
N LEU A 481 -6.45 10.89 10.12
CA LEU A 481 -7.49 11.87 9.81
C LEU A 481 -8.87 11.34 10.20
N ASP A 482 -9.75 12.25 10.64
CA ASP A 482 -11.13 11.90 10.99
C ASP A 482 -11.93 11.48 9.76
N GLN A 483 -12.39 10.23 9.76
CA GLN A 483 -13.14 9.65 8.66
C GLN A 483 -14.42 10.42 8.36
N THR A 484 -15.16 10.87 9.37
CA THR A 484 -16.42 11.59 9.18
C THR A 484 -16.21 12.89 8.41
N THR A 485 -15.10 13.57 8.70
CA THR A 485 -14.75 14.86 8.07
C THR A 485 -14.24 14.70 6.64
N TYR A 486 -13.45 13.65 6.37
CA TYR A 486 -12.67 13.54 5.13
C TYR A 486 -13.19 12.50 4.14
N LEU A 487 -14.03 11.55 4.55
CA LEU A 487 -14.61 10.57 3.62
C LEU A 487 -15.41 11.23 2.47
N PRO A 488 -16.27 12.23 2.71
CA PRO A 488 -16.94 12.94 1.61
C PRO A 488 -15.96 13.61 0.63
N VAL A 489 -14.83 14.13 1.14
CA VAL A 489 -13.78 14.79 0.35
C VAL A 489 -13.12 13.78 -0.60
N VAL A 490 -12.68 12.63 -0.09
CA VAL A 490 -11.97 11.65 -0.92
C VAL A 490 -12.90 10.93 -1.89
N VAL A 491 -14.17 10.75 -1.55
CA VAL A 491 -15.17 10.19 -2.48
C VAL A 491 -15.47 11.15 -3.61
N ALA A 492 -15.64 12.44 -3.33
CA ALA A 492 -15.79 13.46 -4.37
C ALA A 492 -14.54 13.52 -5.26
N ALA A 493 -13.34 13.51 -4.67
CA ALA A 493 -12.08 13.49 -5.43
C ALA A 493 -11.97 12.25 -6.32
N TRP A 494 -12.36 11.08 -5.82
CA TRP A 494 -12.38 9.85 -6.62
C TRP A 494 -13.32 9.96 -7.83
N GLN A 495 -14.52 10.50 -7.63
CA GLN A 495 -15.47 10.74 -8.72
C GLN A 495 -14.90 11.72 -9.75
N GLY A 496 -14.27 12.81 -9.31
CA GLY A 496 -13.59 13.76 -10.16
C GLY A 496 -12.44 13.11 -10.95
N LEU A 497 -11.58 12.33 -10.30
CA LEU A 497 -10.50 11.59 -10.94
C LEU A 497 -11.01 10.59 -11.98
N MET A 498 -12.11 9.88 -11.68
CA MET A 498 -12.73 8.93 -12.62
C MET A 498 -13.36 9.62 -13.82
N SER A 499 -13.91 10.84 -13.66
CA SER A 499 -14.46 11.62 -14.77
C SER A 499 -13.40 12.09 -15.77
N CYS A 500 -12.13 12.09 -15.36
CA CYS A 500 -10.99 12.45 -16.20
C CYS A 500 -10.36 11.24 -16.93
N VAL A 501 -10.90 10.02 -16.75
CA VAL A 501 -10.44 8.80 -17.43
C VAL A 501 -11.35 8.51 -18.62
N ASP A 502 -10.78 8.41 -19.81
CA ASP A 502 -11.55 8.10 -21.02
C ASP A 502 -11.86 6.60 -21.19
N ALA A 503 -12.65 6.30 -22.23
CA ALA A 503 -13.06 4.93 -22.52
C ALA A 503 -11.90 3.99 -22.86
N GLN A 504 -10.72 4.49 -23.22
CA GLN A 504 -9.52 3.72 -23.51
C GLN A 504 -8.63 3.51 -22.27
N GLY A 505 -8.80 4.31 -21.21
CA GLY A 505 -7.99 4.28 -20.00
C GLY A 505 -6.97 5.43 -19.92
N ARG A 506 -6.99 6.37 -20.88
CA ARG A 506 -6.18 7.57 -20.81
C ARG A 506 -6.69 8.47 -19.69
N VAL A 507 -5.79 8.94 -18.83
CA VAL A 507 -6.06 9.95 -17.82
C VAL A 507 -5.77 11.31 -18.42
N GLY A 508 -6.81 12.13 -18.60
CA GLY A 508 -6.68 13.50 -19.11
C GLY A 508 -6.52 14.54 -18.00
N TYR A 509 -6.50 15.81 -18.38
CA TYR A 509 -6.42 16.95 -17.47
C TYR A 509 -5.19 16.92 -16.55
N ILE A 510 -4.06 16.43 -17.04
CA ILE A 510 -2.79 16.48 -16.33
C ILE A 510 -2.03 17.70 -16.88
N GLN A 511 -1.85 18.73 -16.06
CA GLN A 511 -1.08 19.91 -16.44
C GLN A 511 0.35 19.52 -16.84
N ALA A 512 0.87 20.01 -17.95
CA ALA A 512 2.26 19.78 -18.38
C ALA A 512 3.30 20.12 -17.29
N THR A 513 4.49 19.55 -17.41
CA THR A 513 5.63 19.88 -16.53
C THR A 513 5.87 21.38 -16.51
N GLY A 514 6.14 21.92 -15.32
CA GLY A 514 6.34 23.35 -15.15
C GLY A 514 6.63 23.73 -13.71
N SER A 515 6.79 25.02 -13.46
CA SER A 515 7.08 25.59 -12.13
C SER A 515 5.97 26.46 -11.58
N ALA A 516 4.79 26.47 -12.24
CA ALA A 516 3.65 27.33 -11.90
C ALA A 516 2.32 26.64 -12.23
N PRO A 517 1.21 27.07 -11.63
CA PRO A 517 -0.12 26.68 -12.09
C PRO A 517 -0.32 27.05 -13.57
N ALA A 518 -0.94 26.13 -14.32
CA ALA A 518 -1.33 26.34 -15.72
C ALA A 518 -2.62 25.57 -16.01
N ALA A 519 -3.25 25.86 -17.13
CA ALA A 519 -4.41 25.12 -17.59
C ALA A 519 -4.03 23.69 -17.95
N ALA A 520 -4.96 22.76 -17.72
CA ALA A 520 -4.89 21.39 -18.20
C ALA A 520 -6.07 21.10 -19.13
N ALA A 521 -5.86 20.32 -20.17
CA ALA A 521 -6.87 19.95 -21.14
C ALA A 521 -7.24 18.47 -21.05
N ALA A 522 -8.46 18.10 -21.47
CA ALA A 522 -8.96 16.74 -21.45
C ALA A 522 -8.07 15.74 -22.23
N THR A 523 -7.28 16.23 -23.18
CA THR A 523 -6.38 15.41 -23.99
C THR A 523 -4.94 15.37 -23.47
N GLU A 524 -4.60 16.22 -22.50
CA GLU A 524 -3.26 16.25 -21.91
C GLU A 524 -3.10 15.12 -20.89
N THR A 525 -2.13 14.26 -21.13
CA THR A 525 -1.70 13.17 -20.24
C THR A 525 -0.19 13.24 -20.07
N HIS A 526 0.28 12.95 -18.86
CA HIS A 526 1.69 12.94 -18.52
C HIS A 526 1.95 11.85 -17.47
N ASP A 527 3.05 11.11 -17.63
CA ASP A 527 3.43 9.95 -16.83
C ASP A 527 3.23 10.15 -15.32
N TYR A 528 3.79 11.23 -14.78
CA TYR A 528 3.73 11.51 -13.34
C TYR A 528 2.33 11.78 -12.82
N GLY A 529 1.44 12.33 -13.66
CA GLY A 529 0.04 12.56 -13.27
C GLY A 529 -0.77 11.28 -13.26
N VAL A 530 -0.46 10.34 -14.17
CA VAL A 530 -1.01 8.97 -14.13
C VAL A 530 -0.51 8.25 -12.88
N GLY A 531 0.76 8.43 -12.52
CA GLY A 531 1.31 7.94 -11.25
C GLY A 531 0.56 8.49 -10.02
N ALA A 532 0.25 9.78 -10.01
CA ALA A 532 -0.56 10.41 -8.96
C ALA A 532 -1.98 9.85 -8.88
N TRP A 533 -2.61 9.60 -10.04
CA TRP A 533 -3.91 8.95 -10.13
C TRP A 533 -3.85 7.51 -9.55
N LEU A 534 -2.82 6.72 -9.88
CA LEU A 534 -2.60 5.37 -9.37
C LEU A 534 -2.36 5.34 -7.85
N LEU A 535 -1.64 6.33 -7.31
CA LEU A 535 -1.48 6.48 -5.86
C LEU A 535 -2.83 6.68 -5.18
N ALA A 536 -3.69 7.58 -5.69
CA ALA A 536 -5.03 7.79 -5.16
C ALA A 536 -5.91 6.54 -5.28
N ALA A 537 -5.87 5.86 -6.43
CA ALA A 537 -6.62 4.64 -6.68
C ALA A 537 -6.19 3.50 -5.74
N SER A 538 -4.89 3.37 -5.46
CA SER A 538 -4.34 2.36 -4.55
C SER A 538 -4.86 2.54 -3.12
N GLU A 539 -4.90 3.78 -2.61
CA GLU A 539 -5.44 4.05 -1.28
C GLU A 539 -6.97 3.96 -1.26
N MET A 540 -7.66 4.33 -2.33
CA MET A 540 -9.11 4.09 -2.46
C MET A 540 -9.41 2.58 -2.46
N TYR A 541 -8.63 1.78 -3.18
CA TYR A 541 -8.76 0.31 -3.14
C TYR A 541 -8.50 -0.25 -1.74
N ASN A 542 -7.47 0.26 -1.02
CA ASN A 542 -7.20 -0.11 0.36
C ASN A 542 -8.38 0.21 1.31
N MET A 543 -9.10 1.29 1.04
CA MET A 543 -10.26 1.72 1.83
C MET A 543 -11.48 0.81 1.64
N VAL A 544 -11.67 0.28 0.44
CA VAL A 544 -12.91 -0.43 0.07
C VAL A 544 -12.78 -1.96 0.02
N LYS A 545 -11.56 -2.53 0.03
CA LYS A 545 -11.29 -3.98 -0.03
C LYS A 545 -11.58 -4.72 1.26
#